data_c0b4cd283eabf0bfa717ec4e48bd0431
#
_entry.id   c0b4cd283eabf0bfa717ec4e48bd0431
#
_cell.length_a   1.000
_cell.length_b   1.000
_cell.length_c   1.000
_cell.angle_alpha   90.00
_cell.angle_beta   90.00
_cell.angle_gamma   90.00
#
_symmetry.space_group_name_H-M   'P 1'
#
loop_
_entity.id
_entity.type
_entity.pdbx_description
1 polymer ?
#
loop_
_entity_poly.entity_id
_entity_poly.type
_entity_poly.pdbx_seq_one_letter_code
_entity_poly.pdbx_strand_id
1 'polypeptide(L)'
;HPKRKFPNPEVRESFVTLRGYPKELRQIVMRGNGREKPAFLITNDLKREVAEVVGTYPERWRVENAIAEAVKFFHLNALSSPILIKVHFDIALTMIADTLYTMLAQRLRGFELCDAPKLYRHFVRGKGTVAVRNGRVTVTYPRHATSPILRAAGWDRLPAALPGLADAELALQFR
;
A
#
# COMPACT_ATOMS: atom_id res chain seq x y z
N HIS A 1 5.88 2.88 -14.68
CA HIS A 1 6.82 2.68 -13.57
C HIS A 1 8.18 3.22 -13.95
N PRO A 2 8.80 4.11 -13.16
CA PRO A 2 10.05 4.80 -13.53
C PRO A 2 11.23 3.87 -13.84
N LYS A 3 11.16 2.59 -13.44
CA LYS A 3 12.20 1.58 -13.73
C LYS A 3 11.94 0.73 -14.96
N ARG A 4 10.80 0.87 -15.65
CA ARG A 4 10.46 0.11 -16.85
C ARG A 4 10.41 1.07 -18.05
N LYS A 5 11.56 1.32 -18.64
CA LYS A 5 11.64 2.01 -19.92
C LYS A 5 11.44 0.98 -21.04
N PHE A 6 10.34 1.06 -21.73
CA PHE A 6 10.14 0.35 -22.99
C PHE A 6 10.47 1.31 -24.13
N PRO A 7 11.48 1.02 -24.96
CA PRO A 7 11.76 1.85 -26.11
C PRO A 7 10.59 1.73 -27.09
N ASN A 8 9.95 2.87 -27.39
CA ASN A 8 8.98 3.05 -28.45
C ASN A 8 7.81 2.04 -28.47
N PRO A 9 6.89 2.06 -27.49
CA PRO A 9 5.67 1.29 -27.63
C PRO A 9 4.86 1.81 -28.80
N GLU A 10 4.46 0.91 -29.73
CA GLU A 10 3.49 1.22 -30.75
C GLU A 10 2.11 1.28 -30.15
N VAL A 11 1.44 2.40 -30.33
CA VAL A 11 0.06 2.60 -29.87
C VAL A 11 -0.84 2.87 -31.07
N ARG A 12 -1.92 2.10 -31.19
CA ARG A 12 -2.97 2.27 -32.19
C ARG A 12 -4.30 2.49 -31.52
N GLU A 13 -5.07 3.39 -32.06
CA GLU A 13 -6.42 3.72 -31.59
C GLU A 13 -7.45 3.26 -32.62
N SER A 14 -8.56 2.73 -32.13
CA SER A 14 -9.72 2.34 -32.93
C SER A 14 -10.98 2.44 -32.05
N PHE A 15 -12.13 2.29 -32.68
CA PHE A 15 -13.40 2.24 -31.98
C PHE A 15 -14.01 0.85 -32.12
N VAL A 16 -14.68 0.40 -31.07
CA VAL A 16 -15.30 -0.92 -31.01
C VAL A 16 -16.68 -0.85 -30.36
N THR A 17 -17.57 -1.71 -30.84
CA THR A 17 -18.88 -1.92 -30.22
C THR A 17 -18.87 -3.25 -29.50
N LEU A 18 -19.24 -3.27 -28.24
CA LEU A 18 -19.35 -4.50 -27.46
C LEU A 18 -20.82 -4.96 -27.40
N ARG A 19 -21.00 -6.27 -27.49
CA ARG A 19 -22.34 -6.87 -27.33
C ARG A 19 -22.95 -6.50 -25.98
N GLY A 20 -24.15 -5.93 -25.99
CA GLY A 20 -24.83 -5.49 -24.77
C GLY A 20 -24.45 -4.10 -24.26
N TYR A 21 -23.56 -3.41 -24.94
CA TYR A 21 -23.25 -2.01 -24.65
C TYR A 21 -23.70 -1.11 -25.81
N PRO A 22 -24.60 -0.14 -25.59
CA PRO A 22 -25.29 0.57 -26.67
C PRO A 22 -24.44 1.68 -27.33
N LYS A 23 -23.29 2.00 -26.82
CA LYS A 23 -22.42 3.06 -27.33
C LYS A 23 -21.12 2.50 -27.86
N GLU A 24 -20.51 3.23 -28.80
CA GLU A 24 -19.17 2.97 -29.25
C GLU A 24 -18.14 3.24 -28.15
N LEU A 25 -17.14 2.38 -28.06
CA LEU A 25 -16.06 2.46 -27.10
C LEU A 25 -14.74 2.65 -27.83
N ARG A 26 -13.86 3.41 -27.24
CA ARG A 26 -12.51 3.63 -27.71
C ARG A 26 -11.63 2.45 -27.29
N GLN A 27 -10.97 1.86 -28.26
CA GLN A 27 -9.99 0.78 -28.07
C GLN A 27 -8.60 1.30 -28.35
N ILE A 28 -7.69 1.09 -27.43
CA ILE A 28 -6.27 1.42 -27.54
C ILE A 28 -5.49 0.11 -27.51
N VAL A 29 -4.74 -0.16 -28.56
CA VAL A 29 -3.89 -1.35 -28.70
C VAL A 29 -2.45 -0.93 -28.53
N MET A 30 -1.75 -1.52 -27.57
CA MET A 30 -0.36 -1.21 -27.29
C MET A 30 0.53 -2.43 -27.51
N ARG A 31 1.57 -2.29 -28.36
CA ARG A 31 2.63 -3.26 -28.61
C ARG A 31 3.99 -2.76 -28.11
N GLY A 32 4.95 -3.64 -27.95
CA GLY A 32 6.30 -3.25 -27.52
C GLY A 32 6.39 -2.82 -26.05
N ASN A 33 5.40 -3.19 -25.22
CA ASN A 33 5.33 -2.89 -23.80
C ASN A 33 6.06 -3.93 -22.90
N GLY A 34 6.97 -4.72 -23.48
CA GLY A 34 7.70 -5.80 -22.80
C GLY A 34 6.91 -7.10 -22.67
N ARG A 35 5.78 -7.24 -23.37
CA ARG A 35 4.99 -8.47 -23.46
C ARG A 35 4.96 -8.94 -24.92
N GLU A 36 4.93 -10.26 -25.13
CA GLU A 36 4.77 -10.83 -26.49
C GLU A 36 3.41 -10.47 -27.10
N LYS A 37 2.36 -10.49 -26.27
CA LYS A 37 1.00 -10.17 -26.71
C LYS A 37 0.71 -8.68 -26.52
N PRO A 38 0.00 -8.06 -27.48
CA PRO A 38 -0.45 -6.69 -27.35
C PRO A 38 -1.38 -6.53 -26.14
N ALA A 39 -1.33 -5.37 -25.50
CA ALA A 39 -2.28 -4.99 -24.47
C ALA A 39 -3.45 -4.24 -25.13
N PHE A 40 -4.67 -4.57 -24.74
CA PHE A 40 -5.90 -3.92 -25.18
C PHE A 40 -6.51 -3.16 -24.00
N LEU A 41 -6.72 -1.86 -24.22
CA LEU A 41 -7.45 -1.01 -23.29
C LEU A 41 -8.75 -0.58 -23.96
N ILE A 42 -9.85 -0.70 -23.24
CA ILE A 42 -11.17 -0.24 -23.69
C ILE A 42 -11.65 0.81 -22.70
N THR A 43 -12.09 1.95 -23.20
CA THR A 43 -12.57 3.06 -22.37
C THR A 43 -13.78 3.73 -23.02
N ASN A 44 -14.65 4.29 -22.20
CA ASN A 44 -15.74 5.18 -22.64
C ASN A 44 -15.29 6.67 -22.65
N ASP A 45 -14.07 6.95 -22.24
CA ASP A 45 -13.50 8.29 -22.31
C ASP A 45 -12.97 8.56 -23.72
N LEU A 46 -13.76 9.30 -24.49
CA LEU A 46 -13.46 9.65 -25.86
C LEU A 46 -12.65 10.95 -25.99
N LYS A 47 -12.45 11.67 -24.86
CA LYS A 47 -11.87 13.01 -24.86
C LYS A 47 -10.41 13.04 -24.43
N ARG A 48 -10.03 12.16 -23.51
CA ARG A 48 -8.71 12.17 -22.92
C ARG A 48 -7.65 11.74 -23.95
N GLU A 49 -6.48 12.38 -23.91
CA GLU A 49 -5.37 12.00 -24.76
C GLU A 49 -4.93 10.54 -24.56
N VAL A 50 -4.52 9.87 -25.64
CA VAL A 50 -4.09 8.45 -25.60
C VAL A 50 -2.97 8.23 -24.58
N ALA A 51 -2.00 9.16 -24.52
CA ALA A 51 -0.89 9.10 -23.60
C ALA A 51 -1.34 9.12 -22.12
N GLU A 52 -2.35 9.91 -21.79
CA GLU A 52 -2.91 9.96 -20.46
C GLU A 52 -3.65 8.66 -20.09
N VAL A 53 -4.46 8.13 -21.02
CA VAL A 53 -5.18 6.86 -20.81
C VAL A 53 -4.19 5.73 -20.58
N VAL A 54 -3.15 5.64 -21.39
CA VAL A 54 -2.09 4.64 -21.26
C VAL A 54 -1.29 4.84 -19.97
N GLY A 55 -1.04 6.10 -19.57
CA GLY A 55 -0.31 6.44 -18.36
C GLY A 55 -1.08 6.12 -17.08
N THR A 56 -2.40 6.28 -17.08
CA THR A 56 -3.26 5.98 -15.93
C THR A 56 -3.62 4.49 -15.80
N TYR A 57 -3.57 3.74 -16.89
CA TYR A 57 -3.93 2.32 -16.89
C TYR A 57 -3.17 1.46 -15.86
N PRO A 58 -1.86 1.64 -15.62
CA PRO A 58 -1.16 0.92 -14.57
C PRO A 58 -1.69 1.17 -13.15
N GLU A 59 -2.40 2.27 -12.91
CA GLU A 59 -2.98 2.56 -11.60
C GLU A 59 -4.09 1.58 -11.20
N ARG A 60 -4.73 0.92 -12.18
CA ARG A 60 -5.67 -0.18 -11.94
C ARG A 60 -5.07 -1.30 -11.09
N TRP A 61 -3.80 -1.58 -11.28
CA TRP A 61 -3.08 -2.60 -10.51
C TRP A 61 -2.97 -2.28 -9.02
N ARG A 62 -3.13 -1.02 -8.64
CA ARG A 62 -3.13 -0.62 -7.23
C ARG A 62 -4.29 -1.24 -6.47
N VAL A 63 -5.49 -1.27 -7.07
CA VAL A 63 -6.66 -1.90 -6.45
C VAL A 63 -6.48 -3.41 -6.34
N GLU A 64 -6.00 -4.05 -7.41
CA GLU A 64 -5.74 -5.50 -7.43
C GLU A 64 -4.66 -5.87 -6.38
N ASN A 65 -3.60 -5.07 -6.26
CA ASN A 65 -2.56 -5.26 -5.27
C ASN A 65 -3.07 -5.03 -3.84
N ALA A 66 -3.90 -4.00 -3.61
CA ALA A 66 -4.50 -3.74 -2.30
C ALA A 66 -5.41 -4.90 -1.86
N ILE A 67 -6.24 -5.43 -2.77
CA ILE A 67 -7.06 -6.61 -2.49
C ILE A 67 -6.17 -7.83 -2.20
N ALA A 68 -5.13 -8.06 -3.01
CA ALA A 68 -4.20 -9.16 -2.80
C ALA A 68 -3.45 -9.05 -1.46
N GLU A 69 -3.11 -7.85 -1.03
CA GLU A 69 -2.49 -7.56 0.26
C GLU A 69 -3.48 -7.79 1.41
N ALA A 70 -4.71 -7.31 1.28
CA ALA A 70 -5.78 -7.54 2.25
C ALA A 70 -6.02 -9.05 2.46
N VAL A 71 -5.99 -9.84 1.39
CA VAL A 71 -6.17 -11.30 1.47
C VAL A 71 -4.91 -11.99 2.04
N LYS A 72 -3.71 -11.67 1.52
CA LYS A 72 -2.49 -12.43 1.82
C LYS A 72 -1.84 -12.03 3.14
N PHE A 73 -1.90 -10.76 3.51
CA PHE A 73 -1.22 -10.23 4.70
C PHE A 73 -2.20 -10.00 5.86
N PHE A 74 -3.34 -9.41 5.59
CA PHE A 74 -4.37 -9.17 6.61
C PHE A 74 -5.37 -10.32 6.75
N HIS A 75 -5.22 -11.40 5.97
CA HIS A 75 -6.05 -12.61 6.03
C HIS A 75 -7.56 -12.34 5.87
N LEU A 76 -7.93 -11.37 5.03
CA LEU A 76 -9.34 -11.01 4.80
C LEU A 76 -10.20 -12.15 4.24
N ASN A 77 -9.59 -13.20 3.70
CA ASN A 77 -10.25 -14.43 3.26
C ASN A 77 -10.48 -15.46 4.40
N ALA A 78 -9.94 -15.23 5.59
CA ALA A 78 -10.09 -16.07 6.77
C ALA A 78 -10.92 -15.32 7.84
N LEU A 79 -12.16 -15.01 7.49
CA LEU A 79 -13.07 -14.24 8.33
C LEU A 79 -13.39 -14.96 9.63
N SER A 80 -13.53 -14.22 10.71
CA SER A 80 -13.77 -14.74 12.05
C SER A 80 -15.16 -15.39 12.21
N SER A 81 -16.10 -15.09 11.31
CA SER A 81 -17.50 -15.53 11.41
C SER A 81 -18.23 -15.38 10.07
N PRO A 82 -19.25 -16.23 9.79
CA PRO A 82 -20.13 -16.04 8.64
C PRO A 82 -21.21 -14.96 8.87
N ILE A 83 -21.30 -14.38 10.06
CA ILE A 83 -22.29 -13.36 10.39
C ILE A 83 -21.91 -12.04 9.73
N LEU A 84 -22.81 -11.47 8.92
CA LEU A 84 -22.54 -10.30 8.08
C LEU A 84 -21.94 -9.11 8.85
N ILE A 85 -22.45 -8.79 10.04
CA ILE A 85 -21.92 -7.67 10.83
C ILE A 85 -20.47 -7.89 11.26
N LYS A 86 -20.10 -9.14 11.57
CA LYS A 86 -18.70 -9.47 11.91
C LYS A 86 -17.81 -9.41 10.69
N VAL A 87 -18.30 -9.82 9.53
CA VAL A 87 -17.60 -9.67 8.25
C VAL A 87 -17.31 -8.19 7.97
N HIS A 88 -18.32 -7.32 8.12
CA HIS A 88 -18.13 -5.87 7.95
C HIS A 88 -17.10 -5.30 8.95
N PHE A 89 -17.11 -5.80 10.18
CA PHE A 89 -16.15 -5.39 11.19
C PHE A 89 -14.71 -5.82 10.82
N ASP A 90 -14.51 -7.06 10.37
CA ASP A 90 -13.21 -7.57 9.92
C ASP A 90 -12.68 -6.77 8.73
N ILE A 91 -13.56 -6.42 7.78
CA ILE A 91 -13.22 -5.56 6.63
C ILE A 91 -12.80 -4.17 7.12
N ALA A 92 -13.57 -3.56 8.02
CA ALA A 92 -13.26 -2.23 8.57
C ALA A 92 -11.92 -2.22 9.31
N LEU A 93 -11.64 -3.23 10.13
CA LEU A 93 -10.35 -3.38 10.82
C LEU A 93 -9.20 -3.54 9.83
N THR A 94 -9.39 -4.30 8.76
CA THR A 94 -8.39 -4.47 7.71
C THR A 94 -8.08 -3.13 7.02
N MET A 95 -9.09 -2.33 6.70
CA MET A 95 -8.92 -1.01 6.09
C MET A 95 -8.19 -0.04 7.04
N ILE A 96 -8.52 -0.08 8.34
CA ILE A 96 -7.83 0.73 9.36
C ILE A 96 -6.36 0.31 9.44
N ALA A 97 -6.08 -0.98 9.52
CA ALA A 97 -4.71 -1.51 9.59
C ALA A 97 -3.89 -1.12 8.35
N ASP A 98 -4.44 -1.28 7.14
CA ASP A 98 -3.79 -0.88 5.89
C ASP A 98 -3.50 0.63 5.87
N THR A 99 -4.45 1.45 6.32
CA THR A 99 -4.28 2.90 6.46
C THR A 99 -3.12 3.24 7.40
N LEU A 100 -3.01 2.57 8.56
CA LEU A 100 -1.90 2.77 9.49
C LEU A 100 -0.55 2.41 8.88
N TYR A 101 -0.46 1.31 8.11
CA TYR A 101 0.76 0.96 7.38
C TYR A 101 1.10 1.99 6.31
N THR A 102 0.11 2.51 5.60
CA THR A 102 0.30 3.58 4.61
C THR A 102 0.83 4.87 5.27
N MET A 103 0.25 5.26 6.42
CA MET A 103 0.73 6.41 7.19
C MET A 103 2.15 6.20 7.73
N LEU A 104 2.48 4.98 8.16
CA LEU A 104 3.84 4.63 8.56
C LEU A 104 4.80 4.76 7.39
N ALA A 105 4.46 4.20 6.21
CA ALA A 105 5.26 4.28 5.00
C ALA A 105 5.62 5.71 4.64
N GLN A 106 4.63 6.60 4.63
CA GLN A 106 4.80 8.03 4.30
C GLN A 106 5.77 8.77 5.22
N ARG A 107 5.96 8.29 6.45
CA ARG A 107 6.91 8.87 7.41
C ARG A 107 8.32 8.28 7.31
N LEU A 108 8.54 7.24 6.53
CA LEU A 108 9.80 6.52 6.43
C LEU A 108 10.48 6.79 5.08
N ARG A 109 11.51 7.62 5.09
CA ARG A 109 12.25 8.01 3.88
C ARG A 109 12.76 6.78 3.12
N GLY A 110 12.39 6.69 1.82
CA GLY A 110 12.72 5.58 0.93
C GLY A 110 11.77 4.39 1.02
N PHE A 111 10.71 4.49 1.84
CA PHE A 111 9.70 3.45 2.02
C PHE A 111 8.27 3.95 1.75
N GLU A 112 8.11 5.14 1.20
CA GLU A 112 6.84 5.84 1.01
C GLU A 112 5.81 5.04 0.18
N LEU A 113 6.31 4.18 -0.72
CA LEU A 113 5.51 3.32 -1.58
C LEU A 113 5.63 1.83 -1.25
N CYS A 114 6.07 1.50 -0.04
CA CYS A 114 6.19 0.11 0.38
C CYS A 114 4.86 -0.44 0.86
N ASP A 115 4.65 -1.73 0.56
CA ASP A 115 3.52 -2.52 1.04
C ASP A 115 3.63 -2.86 2.54
N ALA A 116 2.50 -3.19 3.18
CA ALA A 116 2.44 -3.52 4.60
C ALA A 116 3.30 -4.74 4.96
N PRO A 117 3.38 -5.83 4.17
CA PRO A 117 4.28 -6.96 4.47
C PRO A 117 5.74 -6.56 4.59
N LYS A 118 6.21 -5.63 3.76
CA LYS A 118 7.58 -5.15 3.78
C LYS A 118 7.83 -4.24 4.99
N LEU A 119 6.90 -3.33 5.27
CA LEU A 119 6.96 -2.46 6.44
C LEU A 119 6.94 -3.28 7.75
N TYR A 120 6.05 -4.26 7.85
CA TYR A 120 6.00 -5.18 8.99
C TYR A 120 7.34 -5.84 9.24
N ARG A 121 7.93 -6.42 8.18
CA ARG A 121 9.20 -7.16 8.25
C ARG A 121 10.37 -6.29 8.69
N HIS A 122 10.43 -5.06 8.22
CA HIS A 122 11.57 -4.17 8.45
C HIS A 122 11.44 -3.28 9.69
N PHE A 123 10.23 -2.92 10.09
CA PHE A 123 10.01 -1.89 11.11
C PHE A 123 9.13 -2.34 12.27
N VAL A 124 8.16 -3.24 12.05
CA VAL A 124 7.20 -3.65 13.07
C VAL A 124 7.63 -4.94 13.76
N ARG A 125 8.05 -5.94 12.97
CA ARG A 125 8.54 -7.24 13.49
C ARG A 125 9.94 -7.09 14.07
N GLY A 126 10.07 -6.31 15.13
CA GLY A 126 11.33 -6.10 15.84
C GLY A 126 11.34 -6.81 17.20
N LYS A 127 12.52 -7.20 17.66
CA LYS A 127 12.73 -7.57 19.06
C LYS A 127 13.15 -6.32 19.81
N GLY A 128 12.67 -6.14 21.03
CA GLY A 128 13.07 -5.03 21.89
C GLY A 128 12.93 -5.43 23.36
N THR A 129 13.56 -4.65 24.23
CA THR A 129 13.42 -4.77 25.67
C THR A 129 12.48 -3.68 26.14
N VAL A 130 11.48 -4.05 26.93
CA VAL A 130 10.53 -3.12 27.55
C VAL A 130 10.86 -2.97 29.00
N ALA A 131 11.03 -1.73 29.45
CA ALA A 131 11.19 -1.38 30.86
C ALA A 131 10.10 -0.39 31.26
N VAL A 132 9.43 -0.66 32.39
CA VAL A 132 8.40 0.23 32.96
C VAL A 132 8.94 0.75 34.29
N ARG A 133 9.15 2.08 34.38
CA ARG A 133 9.62 2.73 35.61
C ARG A 133 8.99 4.12 35.75
N ASN A 134 8.51 4.44 36.95
CA ASN A 134 8.03 5.79 37.27
C ASN A 134 7.08 6.40 36.22
N GLY A 135 6.06 5.64 35.81
CA GLY A 135 5.12 6.12 34.79
C GLY A 135 5.64 6.24 33.37
N ARG A 136 6.86 5.73 33.09
CA ARG A 136 7.44 5.72 31.74
C ARG A 136 7.64 4.29 31.25
N VAL A 137 7.21 4.03 30.02
CA VAL A 137 7.45 2.79 29.28
C VAL A 137 8.56 3.05 28.28
N THR A 138 9.72 2.46 28.50
CA THR A 138 10.87 2.59 27.59
C THR A 138 10.99 1.30 26.78
N VAL A 139 10.92 1.42 25.45
CA VAL A 139 11.18 0.31 24.52
C VAL A 139 12.55 0.53 23.87
N THR A 140 13.49 -0.36 24.17
CA THR A 140 14.84 -0.30 23.61
C THR A 140 15.00 -1.34 22.52
N TYR A 141 15.26 -0.89 21.29
CA TYR A 141 15.56 -1.74 20.13
C TYR A 141 17.06 -1.95 19.99
N PRO A 142 17.51 -3.17 19.71
CA PRO A 142 18.90 -3.43 19.39
C PRO A 142 19.28 -2.73 18.07
N ARG A 143 20.58 -2.61 17.82
CA ARG A 143 21.09 -2.02 16.57
C ARG A 143 20.56 -2.78 15.36
N HIS A 144 19.89 -2.07 14.47
CA HIS A 144 19.31 -2.61 13.24
C HIS A 144 19.59 -1.67 12.06
N ALA A 145 19.67 -2.22 10.85
CA ALA A 145 19.93 -1.44 9.63
C ALA A 145 18.89 -0.34 9.38
N THR A 146 17.68 -0.49 9.90
CA THR A 146 16.58 0.49 9.77
C THR A 146 16.54 1.52 10.91
N SER A 147 17.32 1.36 11.98
CA SER A 147 17.35 2.30 13.10
C SER A 147 17.65 3.75 12.69
N PRO A 148 18.57 4.05 11.74
CA PRO A 148 18.78 5.40 11.26
C PRO A 148 17.54 6.04 10.59
N ILE A 149 16.75 5.23 9.90
CA ILE A 149 15.53 5.70 9.23
C ILE A 149 14.46 6.10 10.25
N LEU A 150 14.28 5.27 11.29
CA LEU A 150 13.36 5.54 12.39
C LEU A 150 13.75 6.81 13.17
N ARG A 151 15.04 7.01 13.44
CA ARG A 151 15.54 8.23 14.05
C ARG A 151 15.33 9.45 13.17
N ALA A 152 15.63 9.35 11.88
CA ALA A 152 15.40 10.44 10.92
C ALA A 152 13.93 10.82 10.83
N ALA A 153 13.01 9.88 11.01
CA ALA A 153 11.57 10.10 11.09
C ALA A 153 11.11 10.63 12.46
N GLY A 154 12.01 10.80 13.43
CA GLY A 154 11.73 11.39 14.73
C GLY A 154 11.04 10.45 15.72
N TRP A 155 11.04 9.14 15.47
CA TRP A 155 10.37 8.18 16.35
C TRP A 155 10.98 8.09 17.75
N ASP A 156 12.22 8.48 17.93
CA ASP A 156 12.91 8.58 19.22
C ASP A 156 12.57 9.84 20.01
N ARG A 157 11.87 10.80 19.37
CA ARG A 157 11.52 12.10 19.96
C ARG A 157 10.04 12.23 20.30
N LEU A 158 9.25 11.18 20.08
CA LEU A 158 7.83 11.19 20.35
C LEU A 158 7.61 10.90 21.85
N PRO A 159 7.35 11.92 22.70
CA PRO A 159 6.68 11.68 23.94
C PRO A 159 5.23 11.34 23.58
N ALA A 160 4.84 10.09 23.69
CA ALA A 160 3.46 9.71 23.51
C ALA A 160 2.94 9.22 24.84
N ALA A 161 1.94 9.93 25.41
CA ALA A 161 1.12 9.37 26.43
C ALA A 161 0.41 8.13 25.86
N LEU A 162 0.49 7.01 26.56
CA LEU A 162 -0.18 5.77 26.15
C LEU A 162 -1.60 5.77 26.71
N PRO A 163 -2.63 6.00 25.89
CA PRO A 163 -4.01 5.93 26.34
C PRO A 163 -4.31 4.56 26.95
N GLY A 164 -4.94 4.53 28.11
CA GLY A 164 -5.27 3.29 28.81
C GLY A 164 -4.18 2.71 29.71
N LEU A 165 -2.98 3.28 29.76
CA LEU A 165 -1.90 2.91 30.68
C LEU A 165 -1.60 4.04 31.69
N ALA A 166 -2.63 4.57 32.33
CA ALA A 166 -2.52 5.64 33.34
C ALA A 166 -1.61 6.82 32.84
N ASP A 167 -1.77 7.21 31.59
CA ASP A 167 -1.00 8.27 30.94
C ASP A 167 0.53 8.09 30.98
N ALA A 168 0.98 6.85 31.06
CA ALA A 168 2.40 6.52 31.01
C ALA A 168 3.03 7.07 29.72
N GLU A 169 4.21 7.68 29.84
CA GLU A 169 4.98 8.22 28.71
C GLU A 169 5.71 7.08 27.99
N LEU A 170 5.48 6.96 26.67
CA LEU A 170 6.25 6.04 25.80
C LEU A 170 7.54 6.69 25.33
N ALA A 171 8.66 6.03 25.54
CA ALA A 171 9.96 6.42 24.98
C ALA A 171 10.51 5.25 24.14
N LEU A 172 10.88 5.55 22.89
CA LEU A 172 11.54 4.60 21.99
C LEU A 172 13.03 4.89 21.92
N GLN A 173 13.86 3.88 22.11
CA GLN A 173 15.32 3.97 22.03
C GLN A 173 15.84 3.01 20.96
N PHE A 174 16.60 3.53 20.00
CA PHE A 174 17.25 2.75 18.95
C PHE A 174 18.77 2.73 19.22
N ARG A 175 19.32 1.58 19.50
CA ARG A 175 20.77 1.40 19.72
C ARG A 175 21.53 1.26 18.40
#